data_1a8fc19c002c7fef7b7205b4647ce894
#
_entry.id   1a8fc19c002c7fef7b7205b4647ce894
#
_cell.length_a   1.000
_cell.length_b   1.000
_cell.length_c   1.000
_cell.angle_alpha   90.00
_cell.angle_beta   90.00
_cell.angle_gamma   90.00
#
_symmetry.space_group_name_H-M   'P 1'
#
loop_
_entity.id
_entity.type
_entity.pdbx_description
1 polymer ?
#
loop_
_entity_poly.entity_id
_entity_poly.type
_entity_poly.pdbx_seq_one_letter_code
_entity_poly.pdbx_strand_id
1 'polypeptide(L)'
;MKIKRADIERILILCAAALVVVLALRSGGQTTSQVLVETAEVPVEQTSAFTKGDTVSAVVYYEDGDGYLVPVTRQVEKTDGIAKATLNLMVKSSKNDMQAARLGLRTVIPEGTTFDIDIANGRANVNMSKEALSCSGAEQENLMVNAVAGALSCFSTVDEVTFEFDGKKRSKLTYGTDVSGVFSGDELNLESVETFSKDANLVKLYFPSQTGRLLVPVTRAVFSNADVSTALLELAKGPRSDSGLERALPEDCGIKSVVMKDGVVTVNFSKEFKQAMEETDGGKQAVRAILFTCSQFPGVKKVEVLVDGEKPALPEDTRSTFINDEQEVIAQYPGVVELD
;
A
#
# COMPACT_ATOMS: atom_id res chain seq x y z
N MET A 1 -38.78 27.16 -13.52
CA MET A 1 -37.35 26.81 -13.24
C MET A 1 -37.32 25.41 -12.65
N LYS A 2 -36.94 24.40 -13.42
CA LYS A 2 -36.92 22.99 -12.96
C LYS A 2 -35.59 22.70 -12.31
N ILE A 3 -35.60 22.50 -11.00
CA ILE A 3 -34.43 22.10 -10.21
C ILE A 3 -34.08 20.65 -10.59
N LYS A 4 -32.83 20.39 -10.96
CA LYS A 4 -32.36 19.04 -11.34
C LYS A 4 -32.25 18.15 -10.09
N ARG A 5 -32.59 16.87 -10.25
CA ARG A 5 -32.62 15.87 -9.18
C ARG A 5 -31.31 15.80 -8.37
N ALA A 6 -30.19 16.05 -9.01
CA ALA A 6 -28.85 16.07 -8.38
C ALA A 6 -28.66 17.21 -7.37
N ASP A 7 -29.39 18.32 -7.52
CA ASP A 7 -29.29 19.45 -6.60
C ASP A 7 -30.08 19.21 -5.31
N ILE A 8 -31.15 18.40 -5.38
CA ILE A 8 -31.97 18.02 -4.23
C ILE A 8 -31.19 17.06 -3.31
N GLU A 9 -30.43 16.11 -3.86
CA GLU A 9 -29.61 15.19 -3.07
C GLU A 9 -28.47 15.90 -2.32
N ARG A 10 -27.83 16.90 -2.96
CA ARG A 10 -26.79 17.70 -2.30
C ARG A 10 -27.32 18.56 -1.16
N ILE A 11 -28.55 19.09 -1.28
CA ILE A 11 -29.20 19.88 -0.23
C ILE A 11 -29.59 18.98 0.96
N LEU A 12 -30.05 17.75 0.71
CA LEU A 12 -30.40 16.78 1.75
C LEU A 12 -29.17 16.31 2.55
N ILE A 13 -28.01 16.12 1.90
CA ILE A 13 -26.76 15.74 2.57
C ILE A 13 -26.24 16.87 3.46
N LEU A 14 -26.35 18.13 3.01
CA LEU A 14 -25.94 19.29 3.81
C LEU A 14 -26.86 19.53 5.03
N CYS A 15 -28.16 19.26 4.91
CA CYS A 15 -29.09 19.37 6.03
C CYS A 15 -28.90 18.26 7.08
N ALA A 16 -28.51 17.05 6.69
CA ALA A 16 -28.24 15.95 7.62
C ALA A 16 -26.97 16.22 8.47
N ALA A 17 -25.94 16.81 7.87
CA ALA A 17 -24.71 17.19 8.59
C ALA A 17 -24.92 18.30 9.62
N ALA A 18 -25.83 19.25 9.35
CA ALA A 18 -26.14 20.35 10.27
C ALA A 18 -26.99 19.91 11.48
N LEU A 19 -27.81 18.84 11.35
CA LEU A 19 -28.68 18.38 12.42
C LEU A 19 -27.92 17.59 13.51
N VAL A 20 -26.81 16.94 13.17
CA VAL A 20 -25.99 16.18 14.12
C VAL A 20 -25.20 17.11 15.07
N VAL A 21 -24.83 18.30 14.62
CA VAL A 21 -24.07 19.28 15.43
C VAL A 21 -24.97 19.97 16.45
N VAL A 22 -26.27 20.15 16.22
CA VAL A 22 -27.18 20.87 17.12
C VAL A 22 -27.69 19.97 18.26
N LEU A 23 -27.71 18.65 18.12
CA LEU A 23 -28.11 17.71 19.17
C LEU A 23 -27.02 17.45 20.22
N ALA A 24 -25.74 17.72 19.90
CA ALA A 24 -24.62 17.53 20.83
C ALA A 24 -24.46 18.67 21.87
N LEU A 25 -25.20 19.77 21.74
CA LEU A 25 -25.08 20.97 22.62
C LEU A 25 -26.15 21.08 23.71
N ARG A 26 -27.01 20.07 23.91
CA ARG A 26 -28.16 20.19 24.84
C ARG A 26 -28.24 19.15 25.97
N SER A 27 -27.20 18.39 26.28
CA SER A 27 -27.19 17.59 27.52
C SER A 27 -25.95 17.90 28.33
N GLY A 28 -26.13 18.85 29.28
CA GLY A 28 -25.16 19.08 30.31
C GLY A 28 -25.20 17.98 31.36
N GLY A 29 -24.03 17.55 31.80
CA GLY A 29 -23.84 16.87 33.10
C GLY A 29 -23.41 15.40 33.00
N GLN A 30 -22.21 15.20 33.19
CA GLN A 30 -21.36 14.19 33.84
C GLN A 30 -20.18 13.80 32.91
N THR A 31 -19.02 14.19 33.37
CA THR A 31 -17.72 13.87 32.83
C THR A 31 -17.43 12.39 33.04
N THR A 32 -17.86 11.58 32.12
CA THR A 32 -17.26 10.25 31.93
C THR A 32 -16.28 10.42 30.78
N SER A 33 -14.99 10.30 31.07
CA SER A 33 -13.95 10.25 30.06
C SER A 33 -14.24 9.06 29.14
N GLN A 34 -15.01 9.28 28.08
CA GLN A 34 -15.07 8.35 26.97
C GLN A 34 -13.72 8.47 26.25
N VAL A 35 -12.85 7.53 26.55
CA VAL A 35 -11.71 7.24 25.67
C VAL A 35 -12.32 6.90 24.32
N LEU A 36 -12.27 7.86 23.41
CA LEU A 36 -12.57 7.61 22.02
C LEU A 36 -11.52 6.63 21.52
N VAL A 37 -11.87 5.34 21.52
CA VAL A 37 -11.08 4.31 20.86
C VAL A 37 -11.18 4.61 19.37
N GLU A 38 -10.20 5.32 18.88
CA GLU A 38 -10.07 5.69 17.49
C GLU A 38 -9.69 4.43 16.73
N THR A 39 -10.65 3.93 15.99
CA THR A 39 -10.49 2.79 15.10
C THR A 39 -9.64 3.21 13.91
N ALA A 40 -8.63 2.41 13.59
CA ALA A 40 -7.83 2.63 12.40
C ALA A 40 -8.73 2.57 11.15
N GLU A 41 -8.72 3.63 10.35
CA GLU A 41 -9.42 3.68 9.07
C GLU A 41 -8.56 3.01 8.00
N VAL A 42 -9.14 2.11 7.23
CA VAL A 42 -8.49 1.53 6.05
C VAL A 42 -8.37 2.62 4.99
N PRO A 43 -7.22 2.75 4.34
CA PRO A 43 -7.07 3.67 3.22
C PRO A 43 -8.10 3.31 2.14
N VAL A 44 -9.20 4.05 2.09
CA VAL A 44 -10.15 3.99 0.98
C VAL A 44 -9.54 4.85 -0.11
N GLU A 45 -9.04 4.22 -1.14
CA GLU A 45 -8.35 4.82 -2.27
C GLU A 45 -7.13 5.67 -1.84
N GLN A 46 -5.96 5.33 -2.34
CA GLN A 46 -4.82 6.24 -2.34
C GLN A 46 -5.12 7.41 -3.30
N THR A 47 -6.24 8.08 -3.07
CA THR A 47 -6.48 9.39 -3.66
C THR A 47 -5.41 10.30 -3.08
N SER A 48 -4.58 10.86 -3.92
CA SER A 48 -3.58 11.85 -3.59
C SER A 48 -4.17 12.86 -2.59
N ALA A 49 -3.81 12.73 -1.30
CA ALA A 49 -4.20 13.72 -0.30
C ALA A 49 -3.38 14.97 -0.58
N PHE A 50 -4.07 16.05 -0.96
CA PHE A 50 -3.43 17.36 -1.14
C PHE A 50 -3.01 17.87 0.23
N THR A 51 -1.72 17.94 0.49
CA THR A 51 -1.16 18.65 1.63
C THR A 51 -1.05 20.13 1.30
N LYS A 52 -1.00 20.95 2.35
CA LYS A 52 -0.94 22.43 2.27
C LYS A 52 0.40 22.85 1.66
N GLY A 53 0.45 22.90 0.34
CA GLY A 53 1.61 23.17 -0.50
C GLY A 53 1.38 22.58 -1.89
N ASP A 54 2.27 22.83 -2.81
CA ASP A 54 2.19 22.35 -4.19
C ASP A 54 2.61 20.88 -4.36
N THR A 55 2.43 20.02 -3.34
CA THR A 55 2.80 18.59 -3.39
C THR A 55 1.60 17.67 -3.21
N VAL A 56 1.73 16.44 -3.70
CA VAL A 56 0.78 15.35 -3.53
C VAL A 56 1.52 14.10 -3.12
N SER A 57 0.86 13.24 -2.35
CA SER A 57 1.41 11.92 -2.01
C SER A 57 1.33 10.97 -3.19
N ALA A 58 2.41 10.28 -3.51
CA ALA A 58 2.50 9.27 -4.52
C ALA A 58 3.28 8.05 -4.00
N VAL A 59 2.92 6.85 -4.46
CA VAL A 59 3.63 5.63 -4.11
C VAL A 59 4.66 5.31 -5.17
N VAL A 60 5.91 5.18 -4.76
CA VAL A 60 7.02 4.71 -5.58
C VAL A 60 7.48 3.34 -5.08
N TYR A 61 8.11 2.58 -5.94
CA TYR A 61 8.61 1.25 -5.60
C TYR A 61 10.12 1.22 -5.72
N TYR A 62 10.77 0.73 -4.69
CA TYR A 62 12.22 0.52 -4.63
C TYR A 62 12.51 -0.95 -4.35
N GLU A 63 13.72 -1.39 -4.62
CA GLU A 63 14.21 -2.72 -4.31
C GLU A 63 14.94 -2.70 -2.95
N ASP A 64 14.67 -3.68 -2.09
CA ASP A 64 15.44 -3.89 -0.86
C ASP A 64 16.66 -4.80 -1.06
N GLY A 65 17.33 -5.17 0.04
CA GLY A 65 18.52 -6.02 0.02
C GLY A 65 18.25 -7.47 -0.39
N ASP A 66 17.01 -7.93 -0.23
CA ASP A 66 16.56 -9.29 -0.49
C ASP A 66 15.86 -9.44 -1.85
N GLY A 67 15.78 -8.34 -2.63
CA GLY A 67 15.19 -8.34 -3.98
C GLY A 67 13.67 -8.10 -3.99
N TYR A 68 13.08 -7.68 -2.88
CA TYR A 68 11.66 -7.32 -2.85
C TYR A 68 11.42 -5.90 -3.35
N LEU A 69 10.30 -5.72 -4.07
CA LEU A 69 9.75 -4.39 -4.33
C LEU A 69 9.03 -3.87 -3.09
N VAL A 70 9.52 -2.76 -2.58
CA VAL A 70 8.99 -2.10 -1.39
C VAL A 70 8.30 -0.80 -1.79
N PRO A 71 6.98 -0.66 -1.58
CA PRO A 71 6.27 0.60 -1.79
C PRO A 71 6.68 1.62 -0.74
N VAL A 72 6.92 2.85 -1.17
CA VAL A 72 7.23 3.99 -0.30
C VAL A 72 6.37 5.17 -0.72
N THR A 73 5.66 5.76 0.23
CA THR A 73 4.89 6.97 -0.03
C THR A 73 5.79 8.20 0.07
N ARG A 74 5.79 9.00 -0.99
CA ARG A 74 6.61 10.22 -1.12
C ARG A 74 5.77 11.42 -1.50
N GLN A 75 6.23 12.60 -1.11
CA GLN A 75 5.66 13.86 -1.57
C GLN A 75 6.25 14.22 -2.95
N VAL A 76 5.40 14.44 -3.92
CA VAL A 76 5.74 14.79 -5.31
C VAL A 76 5.12 16.14 -5.65
N GLU A 77 5.83 16.98 -6.37
CA GLU A 77 5.29 18.25 -6.84
C GLU A 77 4.01 18.02 -7.67
N LYS A 78 3.00 18.83 -7.41
CA LYS A 78 1.73 18.79 -8.13
C LYS A 78 1.94 19.32 -9.54
N THR A 79 1.90 18.43 -10.51
CA THR A 79 2.01 18.73 -11.94
C THR A 79 0.92 18.01 -12.73
N ASP A 80 0.60 18.51 -13.93
CA ASP A 80 -0.31 17.78 -14.86
C ASP A 80 0.24 16.41 -15.26
N GLY A 81 1.55 16.18 -15.08
CA GLY A 81 2.24 14.91 -15.35
C GLY A 81 2.63 14.14 -14.10
N ILE A 82 1.76 14.08 -13.07
CA ILE A 82 2.07 13.42 -11.78
C ILE A 82 2.55 11.97 -11.93
N ALA A 83 1.98 11.20 -12.85
CA ALA A 83 2.39 9.82 -13.13
C ALA A 83 3.87 9.78 -13.59
N LYS A 84 4.24 10.64 -14.52
CA LYS A 84 5.62 10.76 -15.00
C LYS A 84 6.57 11.24 -13.89
N ALA A 85 6.15 12.23 -13.09
CA ALA A 85 6.92 12.72 -11.95
C ALA A 85 7.18 11.59 -10.93
N THR A 86 6.17 10.77 -10.65
CA THR A 86 6.28 9.59 -9.77
C THR A 86 7.29 8.58 -10.33
N LEU A 87 7.18 8.19 -11.60
CA LEU A 87 8.11 7.23 -12.20
C LEU A 87 9.56 7.75 -12.23
N ASN A 88 9.75 9.04 -12.43
CA ASN A 88 11.09 9.65 -12.42
C ASN A 88 11.84 9.49 -11.08
N LEU A 89 11.13 9.35 -9.96
CA LEU A 89 11.75 9.08 -8.65
C LEU A 89 12.35 7.68 -8.53
N MET A 90 11.92 6.74 -9.38
CA MET A 90 12.41 5.36 -9.41
C MET A 90 13.55 5.16 -10.42
N VAL A 91 13.86 6.18 -11.25
CA VAL A 91 14.96 6.14 -12.20
C VAL A 91 16.29 6.33 -11.48
N LYS A 92 17.25 5.48 -11.78
CA LYS A 92 18.60 5.55 -11.25
C LYS A 92 19.26 6.90 -11.56
N SER A 93 19.72 7.56 -10.51
CA SER A 93 20.50 8.80 -10.57
C SER A 93 21.15 9.04 -9.20
N SER A 94 22.22 9.84 -9.12
CA SER A 94 22.88 10.12 -7.84
C SER A 94 21.91 10.65 -6.78
N LYS A 95 20.94 11.51 -7.17
CA LYS A 95 19.93 12.05 -6.26
C LYS A 95 18.96 10.98 -5.79
N ASN A 96 18.36 10.22 -6.71
CA ASN A 96 17.35 9.21 -6.37
C ASN A 96 17.95 8.03 -5.61
N ASP A 97 19.17 7.60 -6.00
CA ASP A 97 19.90 6.53 -5.32
C ASP A 97 20.22 6.92 -3.87
N MET A 98 20.66 8.16 -3.63
CA MET A 98 20.92 8.65 -2.28
C MET A 98 19.61 8.68 -1.44
N GLN A 99 18.50 9.10 -2.02
CA GLN A 99 17.22 9.13 -1.32
C GLN A 99 16.71 7.72 -1.01
N ALA A 100 16.79 6.78 -1.95
CA ALA A 100 16.43 5.38 -1.71
C ALA A 100 17.35 4.73 -0.65
N ALA A 101 18.66 5.00 -0.71
CA ALA A 101 19.64 4.46 0.24
C ALA A 101 19.42 4.92 1.69
N ARG A 102 18.85 6.10 1.93
CA ARG A 102 18.42 6.57 3.27
C ARG A 102 17.40 5.64 3.91
N LEU A 103 16.63 4.93 3.10
CA LEU A 103 15.64 3.95 3.53
C LEU A 103 16.18 2.51 3.53
N GLY A 104 17.45 2.32 3.13
CA GLY A 104 18.05 1.00 2.90
C GLY A 104 17.62 0.35 1.59
N LEU A 105 17.14 1.14 0.63
CA LEU A 105 16.55 0.69 -0.62
C LEU A 105 17.39 1.14 -1.84
N ARG A 106 17.03 0.62 -3.02
CA ARG A 106 17.69 0.94 -4.31
C ARG A 106 16.66 1.28 -5.38
N THR A 107 17.01 2.15 -6.31
CA THR A 107 16.20 2.46 -7.49
C THR A 107 16.15 1.28 -8.44
N VAL A 108 15.05 1.13 -9.17
CA VAL A 108 14.75 -0.08 -9.99
C VAL A 108 14.74 0.18 -11.49
N ILE A 109 14.72 1.45 -11.92
CA ILE A 109 14.64 1.81 -13.34
C ILE A 109 16.01 2.28 -13.82
N PRO A 110 16.52 1.78 -14.97
CA PRO A 110 17.81 2.16 -15.50
C PRO A 110 17.98 3.67 -15.68
N GLU A 111 19.21 4.15 -15.49
CA GLU A 111 19.59 5.55 -15.64
C GLU A 111 19.26 6.08 -17.06
N GLY A 112 18.81 7.34 -17.11
CA GLY A 112 18.46 8.01 -18.37
C GLY A 112 17.12 7.60 -18.96
N THR A 113 16.39 6.64 -18.37
CA THR A 113 15.04 6.26 -18.82
C THR A 113 14.10 7.45 -18.73
N THR A 114 13.36 7.69 -19.83
CA THR A 114 12.30 8.67 -19.92
C THR A 114 10.97 8.00 -20.25
N PHE A 115 9.86 8.69 -19.94
CA PHE A 115 8.51 8.16 -20.07
C PHE A 115 7.63 9.07 -20.91
N ASP A 116 6.80 8.45 -21.75
CA ASP A 116 5.61 9.05 -22.35
C ASP A 116 4.41 8.20 -21.90
N ILE A 117 3.42 8.82 -21.26
CA ILE A 117 2.34 8.11 -20.56
C ILE A 117 1.02 8.67 -21.07
N ASP A 118 0.19 7.79 -21.61
CA ASP A 118 -1.20 8.08 -21.98
C ASP A 118 -2.15 7.28 -21.07
N ILE A 119 -3.05 7.99 -20.38
CA ILE A 119 -4.03 7.37 -19.47
C ILE A 119 -5.42 7.62 -20.02
N ALA A 120 -6.09 6.56 -20.44
CA ALA A 120 -7.44 6.62 -20.97
C ALA A 120 -8.25 5.38 -20.59
N ASN A 121 -9.50 5.58 -20.18
CA ASN A 121 -10.46 4.49 -19.89
C ASN A 121 -9.92 3.45 -18.88
N GLY A 122 -9.27 3.88 -17.80
CA GLY A 122 -8.70 3.00 -16.79
C GLY A 122 -7.36 2.36 -17.17
N ARG A 123 -6.82 2.65 -18.37
CA ARG A 123 -5.56 2.05 -18.82
C ARG A 123 -4.46 3.09 -19.00
N ALA A 124 -3.31 2.83 -18.42
CA ALA A 124 -2.08 3.57 -18.68
C ALA A 124 -1.24 2.84 -19.74
N ASN A 125 -0.96 3.50 -20.86
CA ASN A 125 0.02 3.05 -21.83
C ASN A 125 1.34 3.78 -21.55
N VAL A 126 2.38 3.04 -21.20
CA VAL A 126 3.68 3.59 -20.81
C VAL A 126 4.69 3.30 -21.91
N ASN A 127 5.10 4.32 -22.63
CA ASN A 127 6.21 4.23 -23.56
C ASN A 127 7.49 4.66 -22.83
N MET A 128 8.38 3.68 -22.61
CA MET A 128 9.68 3.89 -21.98
C MET A 128 10.74 4.05 -23.08
N SER A 129 11.69 4.95 -22.86
CA SER A 129 12.80 5.12 -23.81
C SER A 129 13.71 3.88 -23.87
N LYS A 130 14.60 3.81 -24.86
CA LYS A 130 15.50 2.66 -25.09
C LYS A 130 16.41 2.36 -23.88
N GLU A 131 16.70 3.33 -23.04
CA GLU A 131 17.53 3.21 -21.85
C GLU A 131 16.92 2.18 -20.87
N ALA A 132 15.60 2.04 -20.82
CA ALA A 132 14.92 1.01 -20.04
C ALA A 132 15.32 -0.42 -20.41
N LEU A 133 15.85 -0.65 -21.61
CA LEU A 133 16.31 -1.95 -22.09
C LEU A 133 17.73 -2.29 -21.62
N SER A 134 18.38 -1.43 -20.81
CA SER A 134 19.73 -1.63 -20.31
C SER A 134 19.80 -2.34 -18.95
N CYS A 135 18.73 -3.02 -18.54
CA CYS A 135 18.74 -3.91 -17.37
C CYS A 135 19.87 -4.94 -17.48
N SER A 136 20.45 -5.35 -16.34
CA SER A 136 21.56 -6.30 -16.29
C SER A 136 21.14 -7.77 -16.28
N GLY A 137 19.83 -8.06 -16.17
CA GLY A 137 19.28 -9.40 -16.12
C GLY A 137 17.76 -9.44 -16.05
N ALA A 138 17.20 -10.64 -16.13
CA ALA A 138 15.76 -10.88 -16.10
C ALA A 138 15.11 -10.40 -14.77
N GLU A 139 15.80 -10.55 -13.66
CA GLU A 139 15.32 -10.08 -12.35
C GLU A 139 15.11 -8.57 -12.36
N GLN A 140 16.09 -7.82 -12.83
CA GLN A 140 15.97 -6.36 -12.96
C GLN A 140 14.87 -5.92 -13.93
N GLU A 141 14.69 -6.64 -15.06
CA GLU A 141 13.57 -6.40 -15.97
C GLU A 141 12.22 -6.60 -15.27
N ASN A 142 12.08 -7.69 -14.52
CA ASN A 142 10.86 -7.98 -13.78
C ASN A 142 10.59 -6.93 -12.68
N LEU A 143 11.60 -6.56 -11.90
CA LEU A 143 11.48 -5.52 -10.88
C LEU A 143 11.05 -4.18 -11.50
N MET A 144 11.68 -3.76 -12.60
CA MET A 144 11.32 -2.52 -13.30
C MET A 144 9.87 -2.54 -13.78
N VAL A 145 9.45 -3.61 -14.47
CA VAL A 145 8.09 -3.73 -15.02
C VAL A 145 7.05 -3.70 -13.90
N ASN A 146 7.25 -4.51 -12.85
CA ASN A 146 6.33 -4.58 -11.71
C ASN A 146 6.31 -3.28 -10.89
N ALA A 147 7.45 -2.60 -10.73
CA ALA A 147 7.52 -1.32 -10.05
C ALA A 147 6.73 -0.23 -10.78
N VAL A 148 6.87 -0.16 -12.11
CA VAL A 148 6.12 0.80 -12.94
C VAL A 148 4.63 0.49 -12.90
N ALA A 149 4.24 -0.78 -13.07
CA ALA A 149 2.86 -1.20 -12.99
C ALA A 149 2.27 -0.89 -11.61
N GLY A 150 2.96 -1.26 -10.53
CA GLY A 150 2.54 -1.01 -9.15
C GLY A 150 2.35 0.47 -8.84
N ALA A 151 3.32 1.32 -9.25
CA ALA A 151 3.24 2.76 -9.01
C ALA A 151 2.08 3.43 -9.74
N LEU A 152 1.81 3.02 -10.98
CA LEU A 152 0.71 3.57 -11.77
C LEU A 152 -0.66 3.07 -11.29
N SER A 153 -0.76 1.81 -10.88
CA SER A 153 -2.02 1.25 -10.32
C SER A 153 -2.41 1.86 -8.96
N CYS A 154 -1.52 2.62 -8.32
CA CYS A 154 -1.88 3.42 -7.15
C CYS A 154 -2.70 4.69 -7.49
N PHE A 155 -2.80 5.07 -8.77
CA PHE A 155 -3.68 6.16 -9.20
C PHE A 155 -5.09 5.62 -9.44
N SER A 156 -6.10 6.25 -8.85
CA SER A 156 -7.51 5.85 -8.97
C SER A 156 -8.07 5.87 -10.41
N THR A 157 -7.32 6.44 -11.35
CA THR A 157 -7.65 6.49 -12.78
C THR A 157 -7.01 5.35 -13.57
N VAL A 158 -6.24 4.45 -12.92
CA VAL A 158 -5.48 3.39 -13.58
C VAL A 158 -5.82 2.03 -12.99
N ASP A 159 -6.50 1.21 -13.77
CA ASP A 159 -6.82 -0.19 -13.46
C ASP A 159 -5.80 -1.15 -14.11
N GLU A 160 -5.27 -0.75 -15.28
CA GLU A 160 -4.43 -1.57 -16.13
C GLU A 160 -3.23 -0.78 -16.67
N VAL A 161 -2.09 -1.44 -16.80
CA VAL A 161 -0.86 -0.86 -17.38
C VAL A 161 -0.39 -1.70 -18.56
N THR A 162 -0.04 -1.05 -19.66
CA THR A 162 0.57 -1.68 -20.84
C THR A 162 1.87 -0.96 -21.20
N PHE A 163 2.79 -1.68 -21.85
CA PHE A 163 4.14 -1.20 -22.11
C PHE A 163 4.47 -1.07 -23.59
N GLU A 164 5.17 0.01 -23.92
CA GLU A 164 5.92 0.18 -25.15
C GLU A 164 7.36 0.57 -24.82
N PHE A 165 8.29 0.23 -25.69
CA PHE A 165 9.70 0.56 -25.53
C PHE A 165 10.24 1.17 -26.83
N ASP A 166 10.74 2.40 -26.75
CA ASP A 166 11.21 3.18 -27.89
C ASP A 166 10.13 3.28 -29.00
N GLY A 167 8.87 3.52 -28.57
CA GLY A 167 7.69 3.61 -29.43
C GLY A 167 7.25 2.29 -30.08
N LYS A 168 7.70 1.15 -29.55
CA LYS A 168 7.40 -0.17 -30.11
C LYS A 168 6.82 -1.10 -29.06
N LYS A 169 5.73 -1.77 -29.40
CA LYS A 169 5.23 -2.91 -28.63
C LYS A 169 6.22 -4.08 -28.74
N ARG A 170 6.50 -4.71 -27.60
CA ARG A 170 7.36 -5.90 -27.51
C ARG A 170 6.60 -7.01 -26.83
N SER A 171 6.86 -8.26 -27.22
CA SER A 171 6.39 -9.41 -26.45
C SER A 171 7.33 -9.72 -25.30
N LYS A 172 8.64 -9.53 -25.49
CA LYS A 172 9.67 -9.80 -24.49
C LYS A 172 10.72 -8.71 -24.46
N LEU A 173 11.28 -8.49 -23.29
CA LEU A 173 12.47 -7.65 -23.08
C LEU A 173 13.75 -8.44 -23.40
N THR A 174 14.89 -7.81 -23.22
CA THR A 174 16.23 -8.32 -23.60
C THR A 174 16.55 -9.67 -22.94
N TYR A 175 16.17 -9.84 -21.68
CA TYR A 175 16.43 -11.05 -20.89
C TYR A 175 15.21 -11.98 -20.78
N GLY A 176 14.16 -11.70 -21.53
CA GLY A 176 13.04 -12.61 -21.73
C GLY A 176 11.79 -12.29 -20.92
N THR A 177 11.77 -11.24 -20.11
CA THR A 177 10.57 -10.79 -19.39
C THR A 177 9.45 -10.52 -20.35
N ASP A 178 8.30 -11.19 -20.17
CA ASP A 178 7.11 -10.97 -21.00
C ASP A 178 6.45 -9.65 -20.65
N VAL A 179 6.27 -8.80 -21.67
CA VAL A 179 5.63 -7.49 -21.55
C VAL A 179 4.49 -7.32 -22.55
N SER A 180 4.02 -8.42 -23.13
CA SER A 180 2.93 -8.43 -24.12
C SER A 180 1.54 -8.30 -23.49
N GLY A 181 1.44 -8.56 -22.20
CA GLY A 181 0.18 -8.57 -21.44
C GLY A 181 -0.24 -7.21 -20.91
N VAL A 182 -1.26 -7.28 -20.07
CA VAL A 182 -1.76 -6.18 -19.25
C VAL A 182 -1.28 -6.44 -17.83
N PHE A 183 -0.82 -5.42 -17.15
CA PHE A 183 -0.27 -5.50 -15.81
C PHE A 183 -1.18 -4.74 -14.83
N SER A 184 -1.25 -5.26 -13.62
CA SER A 184 -1.83 -4.56 -12.47
C SER A 184 -0.80 -4.50 -11.33
N GLY A 185 -1.03 -3.68 -10.32
CA GLY A 185 -0.20 -3.65 -9.11
C GLY A 185 -0.48 -4.79 -8.13
N ASP A 186 -1.19 -5.84 -8.55
CA ASP A 186 -1.70 -6.86 -7.62
C ASP A 186 -0.72 -8.01 -7.36
N GLU A 187 0.15 -8.31 -8.32
CA GLU A 187 1.06 -9.47 -8.27
C GLU A 187 2.49 -9.10 -7.85
N LEU A 188 2.63 -8.30 -6.80
CA LEU A 188 3.94 -7.88 -6.30
C LEU A 188 4.58 -8.98 -5.43
N ASN A 189 5.89 -9.22 -5.63
CA ASN A 189 6.70 -10.12 -4.80
C ASN A 189 6.06 -11.50 -4.64
N LEU A 190 5.80 -12.17 -5.74
CA LEU A 190 5.12 -13.44 -5.76
C LEU A 190 5.91 -14.54 -5.06
N GLU A 191 5.34 -15.17 -4.01
CA GLU A 191 6.04 -16.12 -3.12
C GLU A 191 6.37 -17.47 -3.74
N SER A 192 5.95 -17.87 -4.84
CA SER A 192 6.47 -19.06 -5.55
C SER A 192 5.88 -19.21 -6.93
N VAL A 193 6.75 -19.31 -7.90
CA VAL A 193 6.38 -19.50 -9.32
C VAL A 193 6.11 -20.97 -9.66
N GLU A 194 6.60 -21.90 -8.84
CA GLU A 194 6.65 -23.33 -9.22
C GLU A 194 5.32 -24.11 -9.10
N THR A 195 4.30 -23.54 -8.47
CA THR A 195 3.05 -24.25 -8.16
C THR A 195 1.77 -23.48 -8.48
N PHE A 196 1.83 -22.47 -9.36
CA PHE A 196 0.59 -21.84 -9.79
C PHE A 196 -0.23 -22.77 -10.68
N SER A 197 -1.20 -23.42 -10.08
CA SER A 197 -2.39 -23.86 -10.81
C SER A 197 -3.08 -22.60 -11.34
N LYS A 198 -3.54 -22.61 -12.58
CA LYS A 198 -4.33 -21.51 -13.16
C LYS A 198 -5.61 -21.16 -12.35
N ASP A 199 -5.93 -21.97 -11.37
CA ASP A 199 -7.11 -21.88 -10.52
C ASP A 199 -6.76 -21.40 -9.09
N ALA A 200 -5.52 -20.99 -8.82
CA ALA A 200 -5.16 -20.44 -7.52
C ALA A 200 -5.60 -18.98 -7.41
N ASN A 201 -6.25 -18.64 -6.31
CA ASN A 201 -6.53 -17.26 -5.96
C ASN A 201 -5.28 -16.61 -5.33
N LEU A 202 -5.13 -15.30 -5.46
CA LEU A 202 -4.02 -14.55 -4.92
C LEU A 202 -4.46 -13.65 -3.78
N VAL A 203 -3.67 -13.56 -2.72
CA VAL A 203 -3.85 -12.60 -1.63
C VAL A 203 -2.54 -11.86 -1.39
N LYS A 204 -2.62 -10.55 -1.18
CA LYS A 204 -1.49 -9.70 -0.85
C LYS A 204 -1.37 -9.60 0.67
N LEU A 205 -0.22 -9.94 1.20
CA LEU A 205 0.11 -9.93 2.61
C LEU A 205 1.19 -8.88 2.86
N TYR A 206 1.21 -8.29 4.03
CA TYR A 206 2.23 -7.30 4.36
C TYR A 206 3.03 -7.76 5.56
N PHE A 207 4.33 -7.93 5.36
CA PHE A 207 5.25 -8.37 6.41
C PHE A 207 6.30 -7.30 6.70
N PRO A 208 6.73 -7.14 7.97
CA PRO A 208 7.84 -6.29 8.27
C PRO A 208 9.13 -6.77 7.57
N SER A 209 9.93 -5.83 7.06
CA SER A 209 11.29 -6.11 6.61
C SER A 209 12.15 -6.61 7.78
N GLN A 210 13.29 -7.23 7.53
CA GLN A 210 14.24 -7.68 8.56
C GLN A 210 14.60 -6.59 9.58
N THR A 211 14.57 -5.33 9.19
CA THR A 211 14.83 -4.21 10.11
C THR A 211 13.60 -3.79 10.91
N GLY A 212 12.43 -4.36 10.64
CA GLY A 212 11.15 -3.98 11.25
C GLY A 212 10.61 -2.61 10.84
N ARG A 213 11.29 -1.89 9.92
CA ARG A 213 10.99 -0.48 9.61
C ARG A 213 10.04 -0.28 8.45
N LEU A 214 10.05 -1.22 7.50
CA LEU A 214 9.26 -1.17 6.28
C LEU A 214 8.29 -2.34 6.27
N LEU A 215 7.12 -2.13 5.69
CA LEU A 215 6.19 -3.19 5.33
C LEU A 215 6.41 -3.56 3.87
N VAL A 216 6.65 -4.83 3.64
CA VAL A 216 6.90 -5.43 2.32
C VAL A 216 5.64 -6.20 1.91
N PRO A 217 5.01 -5.85 0.78
CA PRO A 217 3.91 -6.64 0.23
C PRO A 217 4.44 -7.95 -0.34
N VAL A 218 3.75 -9.04 -0.08
CA VAL A 218 4.03 -10.36 -0.64
C VAL A 218 2.75 -10.95 -1.18
N THR A 219 2.75 -11.40 -2.43
CA THR A 219 1.60 -12.05 -3.04
C THR A 219 1.71 -13.56 -2.85
N ARG A 220 0.69 -14.14 -2.21
CA ARG A 220 0.60 -15.58 -1.90
C ARG A 220 -0.55 -16.23 -2.64
N ALA A 221 -0.29 -17.38 -3.27
CA ALA A 221 -1.33 -18.20 -3.84
C ALA A 221 -2.09 -18.98 -2.75
N VAL A 222 -3.41 -18.97 -2.83
CA VAL A 222 -4.30 -19.70 -1.93
C VAL A 222 -5.28 -20.56 -2.74
N PHE A 223 -5.61 -21.73 -2.20
CA PHE A 223 -6.58 -22.65 -2.85
C PHE A 223 -8.02 -22.42 -2.37
N SER A 224 -8.20 -21.57 -1.36
CA SER A 224 -9.50 -21.11 -0.87
C SER A 224 -9.91 -19.81 -1.58
N ASN A 225 -11.11 -19.30 -1.26
CA ASN A 225 -11.51 -17.99 -1.75
C ASN A 225 -10.52 -16.91 -1.28
N ALA A 226 -10.17 -16.00 -2.17
CA ALA A 226 -9.41 -14.80 -1.80
C ALA A 226 -10.35 -13.80 -1.12
N ASP A 227 -10.55 -13.94 0.18
CA ASP A 227 -11.34 -13.05 1.02
C ASP A 227 -10.54 -12.54 2.22
N VAL A 228 -11.11 -11.59 2.95
CA VAL A 228 -10.47 -10.97 4.12
C VAL A 228 -10.06 -12.01 5.15
N SER A 229 -10.91 -13.03 5.39
CA SER A 229 -10.64 -14.07 6.39
C SER A 229 -9.45 -14.91 5.99
N THR A 230 -9.39 -15.33 4.72
CA THR A 230 -8.27 -16.09 4.15
C THR A 230 -6.98 -15.28 4.23
N ALA A 231 -7.00 -14.00 3.83
CA ALA A 231 -5.81 -13.16 3.86
C ALA A 231 -5.28 -12.96 5.29
N LEU A 232 -6.16 -12.73 6.27
CA LEU A 232 -5.74 -12.60 7.66
C LEU A 232 -5.20 -13.92 8.25
N LEU A 233 -5.78 -15.07 7.87
CA LEU A 233 -5.25 -16.37 8.26
C LEU A 233 -3.87 -16.63 7.67
N GLU A 234 -3.66 -16.26 6.41
CA GLU A 234 -2.35 -16.35 5.76
C GLU A 234 -1.32 -15.39 6.39
N LEU A 235 -1.74 -14.17 6.74
CA LEU A 235 -0.89 -13.22 7.49
C LEU A 235 -0.45 -13.81 8.85
N ALA A 236 -1.36 -14.46 9.57
CA ALA A 236 -1.07 -15.10 10.86
C ALA A 236 -0.10 -16.28 10.75
N LYS A 237 -0.09 -16.99 9.61
CA LYS A 237 0.93 -18.04 9.35
C LYS A 237 2.35 -17.46 9.29
N GLY A 238 2.48 -16.17 8.98
CA GLY A 238 3.78 -15.51 8.80
C GLY A 238 4.35 -15.64 7.40
N PRO A 239 5.52 -15.01 7.15
CA PRO A 239 6.23 -15.11 5.89
C PRO A 239 6.89 -16.49 5.74
N ARG A 240 7.37 -16.82 4.54
CA ARG A 240 8.18 -18.03 4.33
C ARG A 240 9.48 -17.91 5.12
N SER A 241 9.98 -19.04 5.60
CA SER A 241 11.19 -19.08 6.43
C SER A 241 12.47 -18.64 5.70
N ASP A 242 12.46 -18.67 4.37
CA ASP A 242 13.56 -18.29 3.48
C ASP A 242 13.44 -16.86 2.93
N SER A 243 12.43 -16.11 3.37
CA SER A 243 12.09 -14.80 2.80
C SER A 243 12.92 -13.62 3.32
N GLY A 244 13.60 -13.76 4.46
CA GLY A 244 14.24 -12.63 5.13
C GLY A 244 13.27 -11.63 5.80
N LEU A 245 11.95 -11.89 5.72
CA LEU A 245 10.92 -11.02 6.31
C LEU A 245 10.57 -11.48 7.72
N GLU A 246 10.15 -10.52 8.56
CA GLU A 246 9.72 -10.78 9.92
C GLU A 246 8.20 -11.06 10.01
N ARG A 247 7.79 -11.75 11.06
CA ARG A 247 6.37 -11.98 11.32
C ARG A 247 5.68 -10.67 11.72
N ALA A 248 4.52 -10.41 11.12
CA ALA A 248 3.67 -9.29 11.52
C ALA A 248 2.89 -9.59 12.82
N LEU A 249 2.62 -10.86 13.09
CA LEU A 249 1.86 -11.33 14.26
C LEU A 249 2.69 -12.34 15.04
N PRO A 250 2.55 -12.41 16.39
CA PRO A 250 3.19 -13.45 17.20
C PRO A 250 2.86 -14.86 16.67
N GLU A 251 3.79 -15.80 16.80
CA GLU A 251 3.65 -17.15 16.24
C GLU A 251 2.43 -17.88 16.81
N ASP A 252 2.15 -17.70 18.10
CA ASP A 252 1.02 -18.32 18.79
C ASP A 252 -0.28 -17.51 18.69
N CYS A 253 -0.27 -16.40 17.94
CA CYS A 253 -1.43 -15.54 17.79
C CYS A 253 -2.50 -16.21 16.93
N GLY A 254 -3.60 -16.62 17.56
CA GLY A 254 -4.76 -17.18 16.89
C GLY A 254 -5.78 -16.12 16.48
N ILE A 255 -6.47 -16.35 15.35
CA ILE A 255 -7.64 -15.58 14.95
C ILE A 255 -8.89 -16.31 15.39
N LYS A 256 -9.66 -15.72 16.30
CA LYS A 256 -10.92 -16.29 16.84
C LYS A 256 -12.10 -16.08 15.90
N SER A 257 -12.18 -14.91 15.28
CA SER A 257 -13.21 -14.60 14.29
C SER A 257 -12.80 -13.43 13.41
N VAL A 258 -13.32 -13.45 12.18
CA VAL A 258 -13.28 -12.32 11.24
C VAL A 258 -14.69 -12.10 10.74
N VAL A 259 -15.21 -10.88 10.87
CA VAL A 259 -16.55 -10.50 10.41
C VAL A 259 -16.44 -9.23 9.60
N MET A 260 -16.99 -9.24 8.39
CA MET A 260 -17.12 -8.03 7.56
C MET A 260 -18.60 -7.62 7.50
N LYS A 261 -18.90 -6.41 7.96
CA LYS A 261 -20.26 -5.85 7.93
C LYS A 261 -20.21 -4.36 7.64
N ASP A 262 -21.00 -3.90 6.68
CA ASP A 262 -21.16 -2.48 6.32
C ASP A 262 -19.82 -1.77 5.99
N GLY A 263 -18.84 -2.53 5.46
CA GLY A 263 -17.51 -2.05 5.16
C GLY A 263 -16.54 -2.04 6.34
N VAL A 264 -16.96 -2.53 7.51
CA VAL A 264 -16.11 -2.69 8.69
C VAL A 264 -15.69 -4.14 8.81
N VAL A 265 -14.38 -4.39 8.82
CA VAL A 265 -13.79 -5.68 9.16
C VAL A 265 -13.51 -5.68 10.67
N THR A 266 -14.14 -6.57 11.40
CA THR A 266 -13.84 -6.81 12.82
C THR A 266 -13.06 -8.12 12.93
N VAL A 267 -11.81 -8.04 13.33
CA VAL A 267 -10.94 -9.20 13.59
C VAL A 267 -10.72 -9.36 15.09
N ASN A 268 -11.00 -10.56 15.61
CA ASN A 268 -10.81 -10.89 17.01
C ASN A 268 -9.65 -11.87 17.16
N PHE A 269 -8.57 -11.40 17.72
CA PHE A 269 -7.38 -12.19 17.99
C PHE A 269 -7.44 -12.85 19.38
N SER A 270 -6.62 -13.88 19.58
CA SER A 270 -6.36 -14.45 20.89
C SER A 270 -5.48 -13.50 21.73
N LYS A 271 -5.36 -13.78 23.03
CA LYS A 271 -4.64 -12.93 24.00
C LYS A 271 -3.16 -12.72 23.64
N GLU A 272 -2.57 -13.62 22.90
CA GLU A 272 -1.17 -13.58 22.45
C GLU A 272 -0.88 -12.34 21.59
N PHE A 273 -1.91 -11.77 20.92
CA PHE A 273 -1.76 -10.50 20.20
C PHE A 273 -1.30 -9.34 21.10
N LYS A 274 -1.57 -9.38 22.40
CA LYS A 274 -1.10 -8.37 23.37
C LYS A 274 0.41 -8.26 23.39
N GLN A 275 1.13 -9.36 23.17
CA GLN A 275 2.59 -9.35 23.12
C GLN A 275 3.11 -8.44 22.00
N ALA A 276 2.52 -8.49 20.79
CA ALA A 276 2.88 -7.58 19.72
C ALA A 276 2.62 -6.11 20.06
N MET A 277 1.60 -5.85 20.91
CA MET A 277 1.23 -4.49 21.30
C MET A 277 2.14 -3.90 22.39
N GLU A 278 2.84 -4.74 23.16
CA GLU A 278 3.78 -4.33 24.19
C GLU A 278 5.14 -3.89 23.60
N GLU A 279 5.46 -4.32 22.40
CA GLU A 279 6.64 -3.89 21.66
C GLU A 279 6.35 -2.56 20.98
N THR A 280 7.05 -1.49 21.37
CA THR A 280 6.75 -0.09 20.96
C THR A 280 6.62 0.08 19.43
N ASP A 281 7.47 -0.59 18.65
CA ASP A 281 7.41 -0.56 17.18
C ASP A 281 6.68 -1.76 16.59
N GLY A 282 6.72 -2.93 17.27
CA GLY A 282 6.06 -4.15 16.82
C GLY A 282 4.54 -4.03 16.76
N GLY A 283 3.93 -3.41 17.75
CA GLY A 283 2.47 -3.19 17.78
C GLY A 283 2.00 -2.31 16.63
N LYS A 284 2.75 -1.27 16.28
CA LYS A 284 2.47 -0.40 15.14
C LYS A 284 2.53 -1.19 13.82
N GLN A 285 3.59 -1.94 13.60
CA GLN A 285 3.77 -2.73 12.38
C GLN A 285 2.71 -3.85 12.27
N ALA A 286 2.36 -4.52 13.37
CA ALA A 286 1.31 -5.53 13.39
C ALA A 286 -0.05 -4.95 12.95
N VAL A 287 -0.45 -3.82 13.51
CA VAL A 287 -1.71 -3.16 13.14
C VAL A 287 -1.69 -2.68 11.69
N ARG A 288 -0.60 -2.07 11.23
CA ARG A 288 -0.45 -1.62 9.84
C ARG A 288 -0.47 -2.80 8.85
N ALA A 289 0.20 -3.92 9.18
CA ALA A 289 0.15 -5.13 8.37
C ALA A 289 -1.27 -5.66 8.20
N ILE A 290 -2.05 -5.68 9.29
CA ILE A 290 -3.48 -6.06 9.25
C ILE A 290 -4.27 -5.09 8.37
N LEU A 291 -4.08 -3.78 8.54
CA LEU A 291 -4.77 -2.75 7.78
C LEU A 291 -4.52 -2.90 6.28
N PHE A 292 -3.25 -2.93 5.87
CA PHE A 292 -2.89 -3.03 4.46
C PHE A 292 -3.28 -4.38 3.84
N THR A 293 -3.23 -5.47 4.61
CA THR A 293 -3.72 -6.77 4.16
C THR A 293 -5.24 -6.74 3.92
N CYS A 294 -6.02 -6.06 4.76
CA CYS A 294 -7.45 -5.93 4.57
C CYS A 294 -7.84 -4.95 3.45
N SER A 295 -7.03 -3.90 3.20
CA SER A 295 -7.36 -2.82 2.26
C SER A 295 -7.43 -3.26 0.79
N GLN A 296 -6.86 -4.42 0.43
CA GLN A 296 -6.94 -4.96 -0.92
C GLN A 296 -8.36 -5.39 -1.33
N PHE A 297 -9.26 -5.57 -0.38
CA PHE A 297 -10.60 -6.09 -0.66
C PHE A 297 -11.60 -4.96 -0.91
N PRO A 298 -12.32 -4.98 -2.05
CA PRO A 298 -13.33 -3.97 -2.36
C PRO A 298 -14.39 -3.87 -1.26
N GLY A 299 -14.73 -2.63 -0.89
CA GLY A 299 -15.75 -2.35 0.11
C GLY A 299 -15.27 -2.35 1.57
N VAL A 300 -14.02 -2.71 1.85
CA VAL A 300 -13.42 -2.53 3.18
C VAL A 300 -13.13 -1.03 3.38
N LYS A 301 -13.74 -0.45 4.42
CA LYS A 301 -13.60 0.97 4.78
C LYS A 301 -12.89 1.17 6.11
N LYS A 302 -12.91 0.14 6.96
CA LYS A 302 -12.42 0.21 8.32
C LYS A 302 -12.06 -1.17 8.84
N VAL A 303 -11.03 -1.24 9.67
CA VAL A 303 -10.67 -2.47 10.41
C VAL A 303 -10.75 -2.19 11.90
N GLU A 304 -11.47 -3.04 12.64
CA GLU A 304 -11.51 -3.06 14.09
C GLU A 304 -10.75 -4.29 14.61
N VAL A 305 -9.79 -4.06 15.48
CA VAL A 305 -9.04 -5.12 16.14
C VAL A 305 -9.63 -5.35 17.53
N LEU A 306 -9.93 -6.60 17.83
CA LEU A 306 -10.31 -7.07 19.18
C LEU A 306 -9.29 -8.09 19.66
N VAL A 307 -9.09 -8.15 20.96
CA VAL A 307 -8.29 -9.19 21.64
C VAL A 307 -9.16 -9.81 22.71
N ASP A 308 -9.45 -11.11 22.57
CA ASP A 308 -10.40 -11.83 23.44
C ASP A 308 -11.78 -11.15 23.53
N GLY A 309 -12.21 -10.49 22.45
CA GLY A 309 -13.49 -9.78 22.38
C GLY A 309 -13.45 -8.35 22.92
N GLU A 310 -12.34 -7.89 23.46
CA GLU A 310 -12.17 -6.54 23.99
C GLU A 310 -11.34 -5.67 23.02
N LYS A 311 -11.60 -4.37 23.01
CA LYS A 311 -10.82 -3.41 22.21
C LYS A 311 -9.49 -3.13 22.93
N PRO A 312 -8.33 -3.44 22.31
CA PRO A 312 -7.03 -3.08 22.89
C PRO A 312 -6.75 -1.57 22.72
N ALA A 313 -5.85 -1.03 23.54
CA ALA A 313 -5.25 0.28 23.25
C ALA A 313 -4.29 0.11 22.07
N LEU A 314 -4.59 0.75 20.94
CA LEU A 314 -3.73 0.74 19.76
C LEU A 314 -2.64 1.80 19.89
N PRO A 315 -1.43 1.58 19.33
CA PRO A 315 -0.41 2.62 19.24
C PRO A 315 -0.93 3.89 18.56
N GLU A 316 -0.53 5.07 19.03
CA GLU A 316 -1.04 6.36 18.53
C GLU A 316 -0.82 6.57 17.03
N ASP A 317 0.19 5.95 16.47
CA ASP A 317 0.68 6.13 15.10
C ASP A 317 0.13 5.13 14.07
N THR A 318 -0.90 4.36 14.42
CA THR A 318 -1.51 3.38 13.50
C THR A 318 -2.43 4.01 12.46
N ARG A 319 -2.59 5.33 12.47
CA ARG A 319 -3.50 6.09 11.60
C ARG A 319 -2.92 6.50 10.26
N SER A 320 -1.63 6.29 10.04
CA SER A 320 -1.05 6.62 8.73
C SER A 320 -1.73 5.79 7.65
N THR A 321 -2.40 6.48 6.73
CA THR A 321 -3.03 5.90 5.56
C THR A 321 -2.01 5.56 4.47
N PHE A 322 -0.76 5.92 4.70
CA PHE A 322 0.32 5.76 3.72
C PHE A 322 1.22 4.58 4.10
N ILE A 323 1.45 3.71 3.13
CA ILE A 323 2.42 2.64 3.31
C ILE A 323 3.84 3.21 3.27
N ASN A 324 4.63 2.88 4.30
CA ASN A 324 6.04 3.29 4.40
C ASN A 324 6.24 4.77 4.07
N ASP A 325 5.54 5.66 4.79
CA ASP A 325 5.73 7.10 4.61
C ASP A 325 7.20 7.46 4.79
N GLU A 326 7.81 8.09 3.77
CA GLU A 326 9.24 8.40 3.75
C GLU A 326 9.66 9.22 4.97
N GLN A 327 8.85 10.20 5.36
CA GLN A 327 9.18 11.09 6.48
C GLN A 327 9.08 10.36 7.82
N GLU A 328 8.08 9.49 7.99
CA GLU A 328 7.97 8.65 9.20
C GLU A 328 9.13 7.67 9.32
N VAL A 329 9.48 6.98 8.23
CA VAL A 329 10.58 6.02 8.22
C VAL A 329 11.91 6.72 8.55
N ILE A 330 12.17 7.89 7.98
CA ILE A 330 13.38 8.68 8.26
C ILE A 330 13.38 9.21 9.70
N ALA A 331 12.27 9.67 10.23
CA ALA A 331 12.16 10.18 11.60
C ALA A 331 12.47 9.13 12.67
N GLN A 332 12.31 7.84 12.36
CA GLN A 332 12.72 6.74 13.24
C GLN A 332 14.25 6.54 13.32
N TYR A 333 15.03 7.33 12.56
CA TYR A 333 16.50 7.32 12.55
C TYR A 333 17.09 8.66 13.03
N PRO A 334 17.09 8.92 14.35
CA PRO A 334 17.78 10.09 14.85
C PRO A 334 19.29 9.91 14.61
N GLY A 335 19.84 10.59 13.64
CA GLY A 335 21.29 10.53 13.31
C GLY A 335 21.61 10.60 11.83
N VAL A 336 20.64 10.54 10.95
CA VAL A 336 20.86 10.86 9.53
C VAL A 336 20.84 12.38 9.38
N VAL A 337 22.02 12.99 9.30
CA VAL A 337 22.19 14.42 9.03
C VAL A 337 21.70 14.68 7.61
N GLU A 338 20.76 15.63 7.46
CA GLU A 338 20.45 16.18 6.14
C GLU A 338 21.73 16.90 5.65
N LEU A 339 22.21 16.46 4.51
CA LEU A 339 23.21 17.22 3.75
C LEU A 339 22.42 18.12 2.81
N ASP A 340 22.44 19.43 3.10
CA ASP A 340 21.90 20.47 2.22
C ASP A 340 22.59 20.48 0.85
#